data_b0b2e59e3d24705a753e6b8af6c93e9a
#
_entry.id   b0b2e59e3d24705a753e6b8af6c93e9a
#
_cell.length_a   1.000
_cell.length_b   1.000
_cell.length_c   1.000
_cell.angle_alpha   90.00
_cell.angle_beta   90.00
_cell.angle_gamma   90.00
#
_symmetry.space_group_name_H-M   'P 1'
#
loop_
_entity.id
_entity.type
_entity.pdbx_description
1 polymer ?
#
loop_
_entity_poly.entity_id
_entity_poly.type
_entity_poly.pdbx_seq_one_letter_code
_entity_poly.pdbx_strand_id
1 'polypeptide(L)'
;MKIEDFIIKLDQIPIINKDSMLKEALDEMEKFKLGIVLIIDTDNTLKGVITDGDIRRLILKEQKPMSAFLSEDISKHANFFPKTINVNDNLLNTLNFMNKNRIWDLPVIDEGKRLVGLVHLHLALEKIIENLVKKN
;
A
#
# COMPACT_ATOMS: atom_id res chain seq x y z
N MET A 1 0.55 -0.48 -22.14
CA MET A 1 0.86 -1.37 -21.01
C MET A 1 -0.28 -1.33 -20.01
N LYS A 2 -0.77 -2.49 -19.68
CA LYS A 2 -1.90 -2.62 -18.73
C LYS A 2 -1.38 -2.60 -17.30
N ILE A 3 -2.11 -1.92 -16.41
CA ILE A 3 -1.78 -1.90 -14.98
C ILE A 3 -1.64 -3.30 -14.40
N GLU A 4 -2.48 -4.24 -14.83
CA GLU A 4 -2.45 -5.63 -14.36
C GLU A 4 -1.08 -6.30 -14.47
N ASP A 5 -0.28 -5.89 -15.46
CA ASP A 5 1.07 -6.46 -15.65
C ASP A 5 2.09 -5.87 -14.68
N PHE A 6 1.74 -4.85 -13.93
CA PHE A 6 2.65 -4.10 -13.05
C PHE A 6 2.21 -4.09 -11.58
N ILE A 7 1.14 -4.78 -11.25
CA ILE A 7 0.67 -4.85 -9.86
C ILE A 7 1.34 -6.02 -9.12
N ILE A 8 1.52 -5.83 -7.83
CA ILE A 8 1.88 -6.91 -6.91
C ILE A 8 0.57 -7.54 -6.45
N LYS A 9 0.50 -8.86 -6.53
CA LYS A 9 -0.73 -9.61 -6.20
C LYS A 9 -1.00 -9.64 -4.70
N LEU A 10 -2.25 -9.94 -4.34
CA LEU A 10 -2.72 -9.92 -2.95
C LEU A 10 -1.94 -10.81 -1.99
N ASP A 11 -1.45 -11.96 -2.46
CA ASP A 11 -0.68 -12.89 -1.64
C ASP A 11 0.76 -12.43 -1.38
N GLN A 12 1.17 -11.33 -1.97
CA GLN A 12 2.53 -10.80 -1.89
C GLN A 12 2.61 -9.41 -1.26
N ILE A 13 1.53 -8.94 -0.64
CA ILE A 13 1.46 -7.61 -0.03
C ILE A 13 0.93 -7.69 1.40
N PRO A 14 1.31 -6.71 2.26
CA PRO A 14 0.81 -6.66 3.64
C PRO A 14 -0.67 -6.32 3.68
N ILE A 15 -1.49 -7.26 4.12
CA ILE A 15 -2.94 -7.07 4.27
C ILE A 15 -3.33 -7.47 5.70
N ILE A 16 -4.10 -6.60 6.35
CA ILE A 16 -4.64 -6.86 7.69
C ILE A 16 -6.09 -6.43 7.75
N ASN A 17 -6.80 -6.86 8.78
CA ASN A 17 -8.16 -6.38 9.04
C ASN A 17 -8.13 -5.17 9.99
N LYS A 18 -9.25 -4.48 10.07
CA LYS A 18 -9.38 -3.24 10.86
C LYS A 18 -9.22 -3.42 12.37
N ASP A 19 -9.32 -4.65 12.86
CA ASP A 19 -9.22 -4.96 14.29
C ASP A 19 -7.79 -5.34 14.70
N SER A 20 -6.86 -5.31 13.77
CA SER A 20 -5.46 -5.63 14.02
C SER A 20 -4.78 -4.53 14.84
N MET A 21 -3.73 -4.92 15.56
CA MET A 21 -2.89 -3.97 16.30
C MET A 21 -1.77 -3.42 15.42
N LEU A 22 -1.23 -2.28 15.81
CA LEU A 22 -0.13 -1.65 15.10
C LEU A 22 1.09 -2.59 14.94
N LYS A 23 1.36 -3.41 15.96
CA LYS A 23 2.44 -4.40 15.89
C LYS A 23 2.26 -5.36 14.70
N GLU A 24 1.04 -5.81 14.47
CA GLU A 24 0.75 -6.72 13.35
C GLU A 24 1.02 -6.04 12.00
N ALA A 25 0.72 -4.76 11.90
CA ALA A 25 1.03 -3.98 10.70
C ALA A 25 2.54 -3.94 10.43
N LEU A 26 3.33 -3.66 11.46
CA LEU A 26 4.79 -3.62 11.33
C LEU A 26 5.38 -5.00 10.99
N ASP A 27 4.84 -6.07 11.59
CA ASP A 27 5.27 -7.43 11.28
C ASP A 27 5.01 -7.78 9.81
N GLU A 28 3.85 -7.40 9.29
CA GLU A 28 3.51 -7.62 7.88
C GLU A 28 4.40 -6.79 6.93
N MET A 29 4.68 -5.54 7.27
CA MET A 29 5.62 -4.73 6.50
C MET A 29 6.99 -5.38 6.42
N GLU A 30 7.50 -5.91 7.52
CA GLU A 30 8.79 -6.58 7.56
C GLU A 30 8.77 -7.88 6.76
N LYS A 31 7.70 -8.65 6.85
CA LYS A 31 7.54 -9.91 6.12
C LYS A 31 7.61 -9.71 4.60
N PHE A 32 6.93 -8.71 4.08
CA PHE A 32 6.84 -8.44 2.65
C PHE A 32 7.84 -7.39 2.16
N LYS A 33 8.61 -6.77 3.06
CA LYS A 33 9.58 -5.72 2.73
C LYS A 33 8.93 -4.53 2.00
N LEU A 34 7.74 -4.17 2.43
CA LEU A 34 6.99 -3.03 1.89
C LEU A 34 6.63 -2.07 3.02
N GLY A 35 6.64 -0.79 2.72
CA GLY A 35 6.37 0.28 3.68
C GLY A 35 4.91 0.71 3.76
N ILE A 36 3.99 -0.18 3.44
CA ILE A 36 2.55 0.07 3.49
C ILE A 36 1.82 -1.18 3.98
N VAL A 37 0.73 -0.99 4.70
CA VAL A 37 -0.21 -2.06 5.05
C VAL A 37 -1.58 -1.65 4.56
N LEU A 38 -2.28 -2.60 3.94
CA LEU A 38 -3.61 -2.41 3.36
C LEU A 38 -4.63 -3.03 4.29
N ILE A 39 -5.61 -2.24 4.69
CA ILE A 39 -6.65 -2.65 5.63
C ILE A 39 -7.90 -2.97 4.84
N ILE A 40 -8.35 -4.22 4.93
CA ILE A 40 -9.53 -4.69 4.20
C ILE A 40 -10.63 -5.13 5.15
N ASP A 41 -11.84 -5.16 4.63
CA ASP A 41 -13.01 -5.75 5.27
C ASP A 41 -13.18 -7.21 4.84
N THR A 42 -14.18 -7.89 5.41
CA THR A 42 -14.47 -9.32 5.16
C THR A 42 -14.76 -9.63 3.69
N ASP A 43 -15.24 -8.66 2.93
CA ASP A 43 -15.53 -8.79 1.50
C ASP A 43 -14.37 -8.33 0.60
N ASN A 44 -13.18 -8.15 1.17
CA ASN A 44 -11.98 -7.63 0.50
C ASN A 44 -12.05 -6.16 0.07
N THR A 45 -13.05 -5.43 0.54
CA THR A 45 -13.13 -3.98 0.28
C THR A 45 -12.00 -3.26 1.00
N LEU A 46 -11.30 -2.40 0.29
CA LEU A 46 -10.25 -1.58 0.88
C LEU A 46 -10.86 -0.54 1.82
N LYS A 47 -10.48 -0.56 3.08
CA LYS A 47 -10.98 0.37 4.11
C LYS A 47 -9.98 1.48 4.42
N GLY A 48 -8.71 1.19 4.32
CA GLY A 48 -7.70 2.18 4.65
C GLY A 48 -6.30 1.64 4.44
N VAL A 49 -5.33 2.49 4.72
CA VAL A 49 -3.92 2.13 4.66
C VAL A 49 -3.19 2.77 5.83
N ILE A 50 -2.04 2.20 6.16
CA ILE A 50 -1.05 2.87 7.01
C ILE A 50 0.32 2.65 6.40
N THR A 51 1.14 3.70 6.38
CA THR A 51 2.48 3.65 5.83
C THR A 51 3.53 3.78 6.93
N ASP A 52 4.76 3.40 6.63
CA ASP A 52 5.90 3.62 7.53
C ASP A 52 6.10 5.11 7.83
N GLY A 53 5.83 5.98 6.86
CA GLY A 53 5.82 7.42 7.07
C GLY A 53 4.78 7.88 8.08
N ASP A 54 3.58 7.30 8.04
CA ASP A 54 2.53 7.56 9.03
C ASP A 54 2.99 7.16 10.43
N ILE A 55 3.62 6.01 10.57
CA ILE A 55 4.13 5.51 11.85
C ILE A 55 5.24 6.40 12.37
N ARG A 56 6.16 6.82 11.52
CA ARG A 56 7.24 7.73 11.89
C ARG A 56 6.67 9.05 12.42
N ARG A 57 5.70 9.64 11.73
CA ARG A 57 5.04 10.88 12.16
C ARG A 57 4.32 10.71 13.49
N LEU A 58 3.68 9.55 13.68
CA LEU A 58 3.01 9.21 14.92
C LEU A 58 3.98 9.17 16.11
N ILE A 59 5.12 8.50 15.94
CA ILE A 59 6.17 8.40 16.96
C ILE A 59 6.68 9.79 17.35
N LEU A 60 6.89 10.65 16.37
CA LEU A 60 7.36 12.02 16.62
C LEU A 60 6.33 12.89 17.34
N LYS A 61 5.05 12.66 17.06
CA LYS A 61 3.95 13.45 17.62
C LYS A 61 3.57 13.04 19.04
N GLU A 62 3.54 11.75 19.33
CA GLU A 62 2.96 11.19 20.56
C GLU A 62 3.99 10.53 21.46
N GLN A 63 5.02 11.07 21.83
CA GLN A 63 6.13 10.57 22.66
C GLN A 63 5.67 9.67 23.83
N LYS A 64 5.42 8.41 23.57
CA LYS A 64 5.03 7.41 24.57
C LYS A 64 5.84 6.11 24.36
N PRO A 65 5.83 5.18 25.33
CA PRO A 65 6.59 3.93 25.21
C PRO A 65 6.20 3.15 23.96
N MET A 66 7.17 2.53 23.29
CA MET A 66 6.95 1.77 22.07
C MET A 66 5.94 0.64 22.28
N SER A 67 5.96 -0.01 23.44
CA SER A 67 4.99 -1.06 23.77
C SER A 67 3.54 -0.55 23.77
N ALA A 68 3.33 0.69 24.16
CA ALA A 68 2.00 1.32 24.13
C ALA A 68 1.53 1.54 22.70
N PHE A 69 2.41 2.02 21.81
CA PHE A 69 2.10 2.17 20.39
C PHE A 69 1.73 0.85 19.74
N LEU A 70 2.55 -0.17 19.96
CA LEU A 70 2.40 -1.48 19.32
C LEU A 70 1.11 -2.19 19.70
N SER A 71 0.56 -1.86 20.85
CA SER A 71 -0.69 -2.46 21.37
C SER A 71 -1.94 -1.72 20.93
N GLU A 72 -1.82 -0.58 20.26
CA GLU A 72 -2.98 0.20 19.82
C GLU A 72 -3.62 -0.41 18.58
N ASP A 73 -4.93 -0.25 18.44
CA ASP A 73 -5.67 -0.68 17.26
C ASP A 73 -5.23 0.13 16.04
N ILE A 74 -5.05 -0.56 14.93
CA ILE A 74 -4.67 0.08 13.67
C ILE A 74 -5.69 1.13 13.23
N SER A 75 -6.97 0.90 13.53
CA SER A 75 -8.06 1.81 13.18
C SER A 75 -7.91 3.20 13.78
N LYS A 76 -7.16 3.32 14.87
CA LYS A 76 -6.90 4.60 15.53
C LYS A 76 -5.95 5.49 14.71
N HIS A 77 -5.10 4.89 13.87
CA HIS A 77 -4.02 5.60 13.19
C HIS A 77 -4.07 5.49 11.66
N ALA A 78 -4.94 4.67 11.12
CA ALA A 78 -5.02 4.43 9.69
C ALA A 78 -5.58 5.63 8.93
N ASN A 79 -5.16 5.77 7.69
CA ASN A 79 -5.77 6.68 6.73
C ASN A 79 -6.95 5.96 6.06
N PHE A 80 -8.18 6.42 6.32
CA PHE A 80 -9.40 5.83 5.77
C PHE A 80 -9.81 6.44 4.42
N PHE A 81 -9.04 7.39 3.91
CA PHE A 81 -9.28 8.01 2.61
C PHE A 81 -8.02 7.93 1.74
N PRO A 82 -7.50 6.71 1.52
CA PRO A 82 -6.27 6.55 0.77
C PRO A 82 -6.48 6.91 -0.69
N LYS A 83 -5.44 7.40 -1.33
CA LYS A 83 -5.42 7.53 -2.78
C LYS A 83 -5.36 6.14 -3.38
N THR A 84 -6.16 5.90 -4.41
CA THR A 84 -6.24 4.60 -5.08
C THR A 84 -6.33 4.81 -6.58
N ILE A 85 -6.12 3.73 -7.33
CA ILE A 85 -6.38 3.69 -8.77
C ILE A 85 -7.30 2.52 -9.08
N ASN A 86 -8.01 2.64 -10.19
CA ASN A 86 -8.83 1.55 -10.71
C ASN A 86 -7.96 0.62 -11.56
N VAL A 87 -8.25 -0.68 -11.52
CA VAL A 87 -7.52 -1.69 -12.30
C VAL A 87 -7.54 -1.41 -13.81
N ASN A 88 -8.52 -0.64 -14.28
CA ASN A 88 -8.64 -0.28 -15.70
C ASN A 88 -7.92 1.03 -16.06
N ASP A 89 -7.29 1.70 -15.10
CA ASP A 89 -6.55 2.94 -15.34
C ASP A 89 -5.30 2.69 -16.19
N ASN A 90 -4.83 3.75 -16.83
CA ASN A 90 -3.63 3.71 -17.66
C ASN A 90 -2.38 3.72 -16.79
N LEU A 91 -1.42 2.84 -17.09
CA LEU A 91 -0.18 2.76 -16.33
C LEU A 91 0.61 4.06 -16.32
N LEU A 92 0.75 4.71 -17.48
CA LEU A 92 1.52 5.94 -17.57
C LEU A 92 0.89 7.05 -16.73
N ASN A 93 -0.44 7.19 -16.77
CA ASN A 93 -1.16 8.15 -15.95
C ASN A 93 -0.99 7.84 -14.46
N THR A 94 -0.99 6.56 -14.10
CA THR A 94 -0.77 6.11 -12.73
C THR A 94 0.61 6.49 -12.23
N LEU A 95 1.64 6.22 -13.02
CA LEU A 95 3.01 6.56 -12.65
C LEU A 95 3.23 8.07 -12.57
N ASN A 96 2.60 8.84 -13.46
CA ASN A 96 2.61 10.30 -13.37
C ASN A 96 1.97 10.80 -12.08
N PHE A 97 0.83 10.24 -11.72
CA PHE A 97 0.14 10.57 -10.47
C PHE A 97 1.02 10.27 -9.26
N MET A 98 1.65 9.10 -9.24
CA MET A 98 2.56 8.70 -8.15
C MET A 98 3.75 9.64 -8.06
N ASN A 99 4.35 9.97 -9.19
CA ASN A 99 5.49 10.88 -9.23
C ASN A 99 5.15 12.28 -8.75
N LYS A 100 4.05 12.85 -9.22
CA LYS A 100 3.59 14.20 -8.82
C LYS A 100 3.25 14.28 -7.34
N ASN A 101 2.66 13.24 -6.78
CA ASN A 101 2.22 13.21 -5.39
C ASN A 101 3.24 12.59 -4.45
N ARG A 102 4.41 12.17 -4.97
CA ARG A 102 5.47 11.50 -4.22
C ARG A 102 4.99 10.28 -3.47
N ILE A 103 4.20 9.45 -4.16
CA ILE A 103 3.63 8.21 -3.63
C ILE A 103 4.47 7.05 -4.12
N TRP A 104 4.92 6.20 -3.20
CA TRP A 104 5.71 5.02 -3.51
C TRP A 104 4.85 3.78 -3.75
N ASP A 105 3.69 3.73 -3.10
CA ASP A 105 2.78 2.60 -3.13
C ASP A 105 1.36 3.09 -3.34
N LEU A 106 0.65 2.52 -4.31
CA LEU A 106 -0.70 2.95 -4.65
C LEU A 106 -1.61 1.72 -4.76
N PRO A 107 -2.61 1.60 -3.88
CA PRO A 107 -3.55 0.49 -3.94
C PRO A 107 -4.37 0.52 -5.23
N VAL A 108 -4.57 -0.65 -5.79
CA VAL A 108 -5.39 -0.85 -7.00
C VAL A 108 -6.68 -1.52 -6.60
N ILE A 109 -7.80 -0.91 -6.96
CA ILE A 109 -9.13 -1.41 -6.64
C ILE A 109 -9.97 -1.62 -7.90
N ASP A 110 -11.03 -2.42 -7.77
CA ASP A 110 -12.02 -2.62 -8.83
C ASP A 110 -13.21 -1.67 -8.64
N GLU A 111 -14.23 -1.82 -9.45
CA GLU A 111 -15.46 -1.01 -9.44
C GLU A 111 -16.20 -1.09 -8.09
N GLY A 112 -16.10 -2.22 -7.39
CA GLY A 112 -16.72 -2.44 -6.09
C GLY A 112 -15.82 -2.03 -4.92
N LYS A 113 -14.73 -1.32 -5.19
CA LYS A 113 -13.73 -0.91 -4.19
C LYS A 113 -13.01 -2.09 -3.51
N ARG A 114 -13.04 -3.25 -4.13
CA ARG A 114 -12.27 -4.40 -3.64
C ARG A 114 -10.82 -4.24 -4.03
N LEU A 115 -9.94 -4.60 -3.11
CA LEU A 115 -8.51 -4.57 -3.37
C LEU A 115 -8.13 -5.63 -4.40
N VAL A 116 -7.44 -5.21 -5.46
CA VAL A 116 -6.95 -6.09 -6.52
C VAL A 116 -5.45 -6.34 -6.37
N GLY A 117 -4.71 -5.35 -5.90
CA GLY A 117 -3.28 -5.42 -5.74
C GLY A 117 -2.68 -4.08 -5.40
N LEU A 118 -1.38 -3.95 -5.64
CA LEU A 118 -0.60 -2.76 -5.30
C LEU A 118 0.34 -2.42 -6.44
N VAL A 119 0.41 -1.15 -6.81
CA VAL A 119 1.50 -0.63 -7.65
C VAL A 119 2.57 -0.08 -6.72
N HIS A 120 3.74 -0.69 -6.75
CA HIS A 120 4.93 -0.21 -6.05
C HIS A 120 5.88 0.41 -7.07
N LEU A 121 6.24 1.67 -6.87
CA LEU A 121 6.95 2.46 -7.88
C LEU A 121 8.26 1.79 -8.34
N HIS A 122 9.07 1.32 -7.41
CA HIS A 122 10.34 0.67 -7.73
C HIS A 122 10.15 -0.59 -8.57
N LEU A 123 9.21 -1.45 -8.19
CA LEU A 123 8.94 -2.70 -8.93
C LEU A 123 8.33 -2.43 -10.31
N ALA A 124 7.49 -1.42 -10.41
CA ALA A 124 6.94 -1.00 -11.71
C ALA A 124 8.05 -0.49 -12.64
N LEU A 125 8.96 0.31 -12.11
CA LEU A 125 10.11 0.83 -12.85
C LEU A 125 11.02 -0.31 -13.32
N GLU A 126 11.27 -1.28 -12.46
CA GLU A 126 12.08 -2.46 -12.79
C GLU A 126 11.52 -3.21 -14.01
N LYS A 127 10.21 -3.46 -14.02
CA LYS A 127 9.54 -4.11 -15.14
C LYS A 127 9.60 -3.30 -16.43
N ILE A 128 9.48 -1.98 -16.33
CA ILE A 128 9.60 -1.08 -17.48
C ILE A 128 11.01 -1.18 -18.07
N ILE A 129 12.02 -1.14 -17.23
CA ILE A 129 13.43 -1.26 -17.65
C ILE A 129 13.66 -2.61 -18.35
N GLU A 130 13.18 -3.71 -17.77
CA GLU A 130 13.28 -5.03 -18.37
C GLU A 130 12.66 -5.08 -19.76
N ASN A 131 11.46 -4.48 -19.93
CA ASN A 131 10.78 -4.43 -21.21
C ASN A 131 11.55 -3.60 -22.25
N LEU A 132 12.17 -2.51 -21.84
CA LEU A 132 12.98 -1.68 -22.72
C LEU A 132 14.26 -2.40 -23.16
N VAL A 133 14.90 -3.13 -22.25
CA VAL A 133 16.11 -3.90 -22.56
C VAL A 133 15.79 -5.03 -23.55
N LYS A 134 14.67 -5.72 -23.40
CA LYS A 134 14.25 -6.80 -24.30
C LYS A 134 13.95 -6.32 -25.73
N LYS A 135 13.57 -5.06 -25.91
CA LYS A 135 13.27 -4.47 -27.23
C LYS A 135 14.53 -4.02 -27.98
N ASN A 136 15.62 -3.94 -27.29
CA ASN A 136 16.92 -3.56 -27.87
C ASN A 136 17.81 -4.80 -28.01
#